data_d9fa68c9a102f6d9276701c315c8309d
#
_entry.id   d9fa68c9a102f6d9276701c315c8309d
#
_cell.length_a   1.000
_cell.length_b   1.000
_cell.length_c   1.000
_cell.angle_alpha   90.00
_cell.angle_beta   90.00
_cell.angle_gamma   90.00
#
_symmetry.space_group_name_H-M   'P 1'
#
loop_
_entity.id
_entity.type
_entity.pdbx_description
1 polymer ?
#
loop_
_entity_poly.entity_id
_entity_poly.type
_entity_poly.pdbx_seq_one_letter_code
_entity_poly.pdbx_strand_id
1 'polypeptide(L)'
;LLLRMIAIAALVIAFAQPYIKNESAGSGEGTLVTLFVDNSFSMSANSEDGQLLQNAVTHAKEIVSAYGFGDEFILITQDFSAKHSHIMNKDEILGMLDEIEITPNHRSVKEMTAMRNHIAKNAHHHNSTDYFLSDFQKSGFNSHEITSDTKTYIIPLTAAEVNNVAIDSCWFSAPVFKKGQEVTLNVRVHNYGDAEVIKLPLKLYINNTQQALAAVDIKANSFSDCALHYTIRDEGTQCGTIEINDSPIIFDDKFHFVYEVTAATPIITISETKPNRYLKAMYGYDSLFVYTEMTKSKINYSQFKESSLIILDQLTDLSSGLEDELKKFVESGGSLLVFPAKEMNLQAWKNFINTLGGNFYTSLNSTPLKIGEINLESIYFKDAIQKQNEKVDMPTVTNHYELSAQSAVPAEIIMRLENNAPLLTVAQIGKGRLFMSAVALDDFYGDAHRHALFFVPLHNIGIKSQIQDKPYNIIGRDNEQTISNKLHSTDDVLTLKSQKGAEEFIPGQKSVGNETRIFFHSQVTEAGLYDLLQGSIKLTTLAFNYGNEESALSYFSQDDLEEMFKGSDNITVLNGAARTIAPQIKEQTSGRQLWRYFILIALIAILCEIAVLRFWGRKIESNTTNRQ
;
A
#
# COMPACT_ATOMS: atom_id res chain seq x y z
N LEU A 1 27.72 -13.78 -72.50
CA LEU A 1 26.73 -14.84 -72.28
C LEU A 1 26.71 -15.30 -70.82
N LEU A 2 27.86 -15.59 -70.20
CA LEU A 2 27.97 -16.07 -68.79
C LEU A 2 27.37 -15.10 -67.81
N LEU A 3 27.65 -13.79 -67.95
CA LEU A 3 27.10 -12.76 -67.03
C LEU A 3 25.57 -12.65 -67.12
N ARG A 4 25.00 -12.79 -68.29
CA ARG A 4 23.53 -12.86 -68.48
C ARG A 4 22.91 -14.09 -67.86
N MET A 5 23.57 -15.23 -67.93
CA MET A 5 23.10 -16.45 -67.31
C MET A 5 23.12 -16.28 -65.75
N ILE A 6 24.18 -15.68 -65.21
CA ILE A 6 24.26 -15.38 -63.74
C ILE A 6 23.17 -14.39 -63.32
N ALA A 7 22.93 -13.34 -64.11
CA ALA A 7 21.89 -12.37 -63.82
C ALA A 7 20.49 -13.01 -63.80
N ILE A 8 20.18 -13.84 -64.81
CA ILE A 8 18.90 -14.54 -64.90
C ILE A 8 18.77 -15.57 -63.79
N ALA A 9 19.82 -16.35 -63.49
CA ALA A 9 19.80 -17.31 -62.39
C ALA A 9 19.61 -16.64 -61.04
N ALA A 10 20.30 -15.51 -60.79
CA ALA A 10 20.13 -14.74 -59.59
C ALA A 10 18.72 -14.16 -59.46
N LEU A 11 18.10 -13.68 -60.54
CA LEU A 11 16.71 -13.22 -60.56
C LEU A 11 15.72 -14.36 -60.27
N VAL A 12 15.91 -15.54 -60.84
CA VAL A 12 15.06 -16.72 -60.57
C VAL A 12 15.18 -17.14 -59.12
N ILE A 13 16.40 -17.15 -58.57
CA ILE A 13 16.62 -17.47 -57.16
C ILE A 13 16.01 -16.37 -56.26
N ALA A 14 16.13 -15.09 -56.62
CA ALA A 14 15.49 -14.01 -55.86
C ALA A 14 13.96 -14.17 -55.85
N PHE A 15 13.36 -14.58 -56.99
CA PHE A 15 11.92 -14.82 -57.08
C PHE A 15 11.46 -16.05 -56.30
N ALA A 16 12.34 -17.07 -56.14
CA ALA A 16 12.11 -18.24 -55.27
C ALA A 16 12.16 -17.92 -53.77
N GLN A 17 12.56 -16.69 -53.42
CA GLN A 17 12.65 -16.18 -52.04
C GLN A 17 13.32 -17.15 -51.04
N PRO A 18 14.56 -17.62 -51.30
CA PRO A 18 15.23 -18.53 -50.40
C PRO A 18 15.49 -17.84 -49.05
N TYR A 19 15.28 -18.60 -47.95
CA TYR A 19 15.54 -18.14 -46.61
C TYR A 19 16.48 -19.12 -45.89
N ILE A 20 17.32 -18.60 -45.01
CA ILE A 20 18.10 -19.40 -44.06
C ILE A 20 17.22 -19.58 -42.84
N LYS A 21 16.83 -20.83 -42.55
CA LYS A 21 16.15 -21.15 -41.27
C LYS A 21 17.10 -20.84 -40.12
N ASN A 22 16.62 -20.09 -39.12
CA ASN A 22 17.30 -20.08 -37.83
C ASN A 22 17.22 -21.49 -37.24
N GLU A 23 18.31 -21.99 -36.68
CA GLU A 23 18.38 -23.33 -36.06
C GLU A 23 17.38 -23.53 -34.93
N SER A 24 16.78 -22.44 -34.43
CA SER A 24 15.71 -22.42 -33.40
C SER A 24 14.30 -22.68 -33.94
N ALA A 25 14.08 -22.69 -35.27
CA ALA A 25 12.79 -23.04 -35.85
C ALA A 25 12.72 -24.55 -36.00
N GLY A 26 12.24 -25.22 -34.98
CA GLY A 26 12.07 -26.68 -34.93
C GLY A 26 11.24 -27.22 -36.08
N SER A 27 11.55 -28.44 -36.43
CA SER A 27 10.92 -29.23 -37.48
C SER A 27 9.42 -29.43 -37.20
N GLY A 28 8.53 -28.73 -37.89
CA GLY A 28 7.15 -29.17 -38.17
C GLY A 28 6.17 -29.33 -36.98
N GLU A 29 6.59 -29.21 -35.76
CA GLU A 29 5.76 -29.20 -34.57
C GLU A 29 5.44 -27.74 -34.22
N GLY A 30 4.16 -27.44 -33.90
CA GLY A 30 3.70 -26.09 -33.50
C GLY A 30 4.50 -25.51 -32.36
N THR A 31 4.35 -24.21 -32.14
CA THR A 31 5.02 -23.46 -31.05
C THR A 31 3.99 -23.04 -30.02
N LEU A 32 4.34 -23.14 -28.71
CA LEU A 32 3.57 -22.54 -27.65
C LEU A 32 3.99 -21.06 -27.48
N VAL A 33 3.10 -20.15 -27.74
CA VAL A 33 3.33 -18.71 -27.65
C VAL A 33 2.64 -18.14 -26.44
N THR A 34 3.41 -17.53 -25.53
CA THR A 34 2.83 -16.84 -24.37
C THR A 34 2.86 -15.34 -24.60
N LEU A 35 1.71 -14.70 -24.42
CA LEU A 35 1.56 -13.26 -24.41
C LEU A 35 1.34 -12.81 -22.96
N PHE A 36 2.31 -12.10 -22.39
CA PHE A 36 2.15 -11.36 -21.15
C PHE A 36 1.75 -9.94 -21.52
N VAL A 37 0.48 -9.61 -21.36
CA VAL A 37 -0.07 -8.29 -21.67
C VAL A 37 -0.35 -7.57 -20.38
N ASP A 38 0.42 -6.52 -20.14
CA ASP A 38 0.21 -5.65 -19.01
C ASP A 38 -1.08 -4.86 -19.18
N ASN A 39 -1.95 -4.94 -18.22
CA ASN A 39 -3.21 -4.20 -18.14
C ASN A 39 -3.36 -3.48 -16.80
N SER A 40 -2.24 -3.17 -16.12
CA SER A 40 -2.22 -2.34 -14.91
C SER A 40 -2.71 -0.92 -15.17
N PHE A 41 -2.91 -0.15 -14.11
CA PHE A 41 -3.42 1.23 -14.23
C PHE A 41 -2.55 2.14 -15.08
N SER A 42 -1.23 2.00 -15.03
CA SER A 42 -0.30 2.79 -15.83
C SER A 42 -0.53 2.64 -17.34
N MET A 43 -1.04 1.48 -17.78
CA MET A 43 -1.40 1.23 -19.16
C MET A 43 -2.61 2.04 -19.66
N SER A 44 -3.27 2.79 -18.76
CA SER A 44 -4.27 3.82 -19.15
C SER A 44 -3.64 5.09 -19.70
N ALA A 45 -2.33 5.30 -19.49
CA ALA A 45 -1.60 6.42 -20.06
C ALA A 45 -1.65 6.44 -21.58
N ASN A 46 -1.47 7.64 -22.16
CA ASN A 46 -1.44 7.82 -23.60
C ASN A 46 0.01 7.83 -24.12
N SER A 47 0.20 7.24 -25.30
CA SER A 47 1.37 7.41 -26.15
C SER A 47 1.06 8.35 -27.31
N GLU A 48 2.00 8.54 -28.24
CA GLU A 48 1.75 9.29 -29.48
C GLU A 48 0.70 8.63 -30.38
N ASP A 49 0.56 7.29 -30.32
CA ASP A 49 -0.33 6.50 -31.19
C ASP A 49 -1.63 6.04 -30.48
N GLY A 50 -1.94 6.54 -29.29
CA GLY A 50 -3.14 6.21 -28.50
C GLY A 50 -2.83 5.67 -27.12
N GLN A 51 -3.82 5.06 -26.46
CA GLN A 51 -3.66 4.50 -25.12
C GLN A 51 -2.70 3.29 -25.15
N LEU A 52 -1.82 3.17 -24.14
CA LEU A 52 -0.82 2.11 -24.07
C LEU A 52 -1.43 0.71 -24.13
N LEU A 53 -2.54 0.46 -23.43
CA LEU A 53 -3.22 -0.83 -23.48
C LEU A 53 -3.70 -1.18 -24.90
N GLN A 54 -4.24 -0.20 -25.63
CA GLN A 54 -4.67 -0.44 -27.02
C GLN A 54 -3.49 -0.76 -27.93
N ASN A 55 -2.34 -0.12 -27.69
CA ASN A 55 -1.11 -0.42 -28.43
C ASN A 55 -0.60 -1.83 -28.08
N ALA A 56 -0.62 -2.22 -26.78
CA ALA A 56 -0.28 -3.57 -26.35
C ALA A 56 -1.15 -4.62 -27.04
N VAL A 57 -2.46 -4.42 -27.07
CA VAL A 57 -3.43 -5.32 -27.74
C VAL A 57 -3.16 -5.38 -29.25
N THR A 58 -2.86 -4.24 -29.88
CA THR A 58 -2.54 -4.19 -31.32
C THR A 58 -1.28 -4.98 -31.62
N HIS A 59 -0.21 -4.78 -30.86
CA HIS A 59 1.02 -5.55 -31.02
C HIS A 59 0.83 -7.03 -30.71
N ALA A 60 0.04 -7.37 -29.69
CA ALA A 60 -0.30 -8.76 -29.38
C ALA A 60 -1.02 -9.44 -30.56
N LYS A 61 -1.95 -8.75 -31.22
CA LYS A 61 -2.61 -9.26 -32.46
C LYS A 61 -1.65 -9.42 -33.64
N GLU A 62 -0.69 -8.51 -33.80
CA GLU A 62 0.37 -8.64 -34.79
C GLU A 62 1.25 -9.87 -34.53
N ILE A 63 1.59 -10.13 -33.26
CA ILE A 63 2.33 -11.34 -32.85
C ILE A 63 1.53 -12.58 -33.23
N VAL A 64 0.28 -12.68 -32.79
CA VAL A 64 -0.60 -13.83 -33.08
C VAL A 64 -0.74 -14.04 -34.61
N SER A 65 -0.83 -12.95 -35.37
CA SER A 65 -0.96 -13.02 -36.85
C SER A 65 0.27 -13.60 -37.51
N ALA A 66 1.46 -13.44 -36.92
CA ALA A 66 2.72 -13.96 -37.47
C ALA A 66 2.89 -15.48 -37.30
N TYR A 67 2.09 -16.11 -36.45
CA TYR A 67 2.09 -17.56 -36.20
C TYR A 67 1.03 -18.28 -37.02
N GLY A 68 1.20 -19.59 -37.19
CA GLY A 68 0.32 -20.45 -37.98
C GLY A 68 -0.89 -20.97 -37.18
N PHE A 69 -1.78 -21.70 -37.87
CA PHE A 69 -2.95 -22.32 -37.24
C PHE A 69 -2.62 -23.54 -36.36
N GLY A 70 -1.39 -24.08 -36.46
CA GLY A 70 -0.93 -25.20 -35.65
C GLY A 70 -0.23 -24.78 -34.35
N ASP A 71 -0.09 -23.46 -34.11
CA ASP A 71 0.52 -22.93 -32.92
C ASP A 71 -0.53 -22.75 -31.82
N GLU A 72 -0.11 -22.92 -30.56
CA GLU A 72 -0.93 -22.77 -29.35
C GLU A 72 -0.55 -21.49 -28.62
N PHE A 73 -1.52 -20.88 -27.95
CA PHE A 73 -1.36 -19.59 -27.29
C PHE A 73 -1.76 -19.64 -25.82
N ILE A 74 -1.05 -18.86 -24.98
CA ILE A 74 -1.41 -18.56 -23.61
C ILE A 74 -1.47 -17.04 -23.46
N LEU A 75 -2.52 -16.51 -22.84
CA LEU A 75 -2.64 -15.10 -22.47
C LEU A 75 -2.51 -14.98 -20.96
N ILE A 76 -1.60 -14.11 -20.50
CA ILE A 76 -1.43 -13.78 -19.09
C ILE A 76 -1.59 -12.27 -18.93
N THR A 77 -2.50 -11.87 -18.06
CA THR A 77 -2.79 -10.48 -17.69
C THR A 77 -2.62 -10.29 -16.18
N GLN A 78 -2.55 -9.07 -15.69
CA GLN A 78 -2.32 -8.76 -14.27
C GLN A 78 -3.44 -9.25 -13.34
N ASP A 79 -4.66 -9.38 -13.85
CA ASP A 79 -5.84 -9.83 -13.09
C ASP A 79 -5.94 -11.36 -12.93
N PHE A 80 -5.11 -12.13 -13.64
CA PHE A 80 -5.20 -13.59 -13.67
C PHE A 80 -6.62 -14.09 -13.94
N SER A 81 -7.29 -13.46 -14.89
CA SER A 81 -8.65 -13.83 -15.25
C SER A 81 -8.78 -15.33 -15.54
N ALA A 82 -9.80 -15.96 -14.96
CA ALA A 82 -10.07 -17.37 -15.19
C ALA A 82 -10.33 -17.69 -16.68
N LYS A 83 -10.81 -16.72 -17.45
CA LYS A 83 -11.00 -16.81 -18.90
C LYS A 83 -9.69 -17.04 -19.67
N HIS A 84 -8.56 -16.53 -19.12
CA HIS A 84 -7.24 -16.61 -19.75
C HIS A 84 -6.42 -17.84 -19.29
N SER A 85 -6.93 -18.61 -18.30
CA SER A 85 -6.17 -19.67 -17.62
C SER A 85 -6.13 -21.01 -18.40
N HIS A 86 -6.10 -21.00 -19.71
CA HIS A 86 -6.03 -22.20 -20.55
C HIS A 86 -5.24 -21.96 -21.85
N ILE A 87 -4.93 -23.04 -22.56
CA ILE A 87 -4.28 -22.99 -23.86
C ILE A 87 -5.34 -22.71 -24.92
N MET A 88 -5.09 -21.74 -25.79
CA MET A 88 -6.01 -21.23 -26.80
C MET A 88 -5.49 -21.47 -28.22
N ASN A 89 -6.40 -21.58 -29.17
CA ASN A 89 -6.07 -21.49 -30.58
C ASN A 89 -6.01 -20.02 -31.06
N LYS A 90 -5.62 -19.82 -32.32
CA LYS A 90 -5.43 -18.50 -32.90
C LYS A 90 -6.68 -17.62 -32.92
N ASP A 91 -7.84 -18.17 -33.21
CA ASP A 91 -9.09 -17.41 -33.30
C ASP A 91 -9.60 -17.05 -31.91
N GLU A 92 -9.41 -17.95 -30.95
CA GLU A 92 -9.83 -17.77 -29.56
C GLU A 92 -9.03 -16.66 -28.87
N ILE A 93 -7.67 -16.68 -28.99
CA ILE A 93 -6.85 -15.63 -28.37
C ILE A 93 -7.10 -14.25 -28.99
N LEU A 94 -7.36 -14.16 -30.30
CA LEU A 94 -7.71 -12.89 -30.94
C LEU A 94 -9.00 -12.29 -30.36
N GLY A 95 -9.99 -13.13 -30.03
CA GLY A 95 -11.20 -12.70 -29.34
C GLY A 95 -10.93 -12.23 -27.91
N MET A 96 -10.09 -12.97 -27.15
CA MET A 96 -9.76 -12.63 -25.76
C MET A 96 -8.96 -11.34 -25.63
N LEU A 97 -8.09 -11.03 -26.60
CA LEU A 97 -7.33 -9.78 -26.64
C LEU A 97 -8.22 -8.53 -26.69
N ASP A 98 -9.41 -8.63 -27.30
CA ASP A 98 -10.37 -7.51 -27.36
C ASP A 98 -11.16 -7.31 -26.05
N GLU A 99 -11.15 -8.29 -25.14
CA GLU A 99 -11.84 -8.24 -23.86
C GLU A 99 -10.93 -7.76 -22.71
N ILE A 100 -9.66 -7.43 -22.97
CA ILE A 100 -8.73 -6.97 -21.91
C ILE A 100 -9.13 -5.57 -21.47
N GLU A 101 -9.39 -5.43 -20.17
CA GLU A 101 -9.68 -4.17 -19.50
C GLU A 101 -8.59 -3.81 -18.50
N ILE A 102 -8.46 -2.53 -18.15
CA ILE A 102 -7.55 -2.04 -17.10
C ILE A 102 -7.95 -2.66 -15.76
N THR A 103 -6.96 -3.12 -15.01
CA THR A 103 -7.14 -3.71 -13.67
C THR A 103 -6.30 -3.00 -12.63
N PRO A 104 -6.76 -2.91 -11.37
CA PRO A 104 -5.96 -2.43 -10.24
C PRO A 104 -4.92 -3.44 -9.75
N ASN A 105 -4.94 -4.66 -10.26
CA ASN A 105 -4.03 -5.69 -9.84
C ASN A 105 -2.63 -5.46 -10.44
N HIS A 106 -1.62 -5.66 -9.62
CA HIS A 106 -0.22 -5.68 -10.02
C HIS A 106 0.41 -7.02 -9.60
N ARG A 107 1.03 -7.72 -10.55
CA ARG A 107 1.70 -9.01 -10.33
C ARG A 107 3.16 -8.91 -10.70
N SER A 108 4.01 -9.52 -9.89
CA SER A 108 5.43 -9.66 -10.23
C SER A 108 5.62 -10.57 -11.44
N VAL A 109 6.70 -10.36 -12.18
CA VAL A 109 7.08 -11.23 -13.31
C VAL A 109 7.19 -12.69 -12.87
N LYS A 110 7.64 -12.94 -11.64
CA LYS A 110 7.73 -14.27 -11.05
C LYS A 110 6.36 -14.94 -10.92
N GLU A 111 5.34 -14.22 -10.45
CA GLU A 111 3.98 -14.75 -10.34
C GLU A 111 3.38 -15.05 -11.72
N MET A 112 3.55 -14.13 -12.68
CA MET A 112 3.10 -14.32 -14.06
C MET A 112 3.77 -15.53 -14.72
N THR A 113 5.08 -15.68 -14.56
CA THR A 113 5.84 -16.84 -15.07
C THR A 113 5.43 -18.15 -14.40
N ALA A 114 5.12 -18.13 -13.09
CA ALA A 114 4.60 -19.30 -12.38
C ALA A 114 3.23 -19.73 -12.92
N MET A 115 2.34 -18.78 -13.19
CA MET A 115 1.03 -19.03 -13.81
C MET A 115 1.18 -19.61 -15.22
N ARG A 116 2.03 -19.01 -16.05
CA ARG A 116 2.38 -19.53 -17.38
C ARG A 116 2.85 -20.98 -17.31
N ASN A 117 3.79 -21.29 -16.41
CA ASN A 117 4.35 -22.63 -16.25
C ASN A 117 3.28 -23.62 -15.75
N HIS A 118 2.30 -23.18 -14.97
CA HIS A 118 1.17 -24.03 -14.57
C HIS A 118 0.29 -24.40 -15.76
N ILE A 119 -0.07 -23.44 -16.60
CA ILE A 119 -0.90 -23.67 -17.79
C ILE A 119 -0.14 -24.53 -18.83
N ALA A 120 1.14 -24.22 -19.06
CA ALA A 120 1.99 -24.88 -20.04
C ALA A 120 2.25 -26.38 -19.78
N LYS A 121 1.99 -26.88 -18.57
CA LYS A 121 2.09 -28.32 -18.26
C LYS A 121 1.20 -29.19 -19.14
N ASN A 122 0.13 -28.63 -19.67
CA ASN A 122 -0.84 -29.31 -20.52
C ASN A 122 -0.58 -29.07 -22.02
N ALA A 123 0.48 -28.35 -22.40
CA ALA A 123 0.84 -28.09 -23.78
C ALA A 123 1.47 -29.32 -24.44
N HIS A 124 1.20 -29.46 -25.73
CA HIS A 124 1.72 -30.56 -26.56
C HIS A 124 3.03 -30.22 -27.28
N HIS A 125 3.47 -28.95 -27.21
CA HIS A 125 4.61 -28.44 -27.96
C HIS A 125 5.87 -28.32 -27.08
N HIS A 126 7.04 -28.69 -27.65
CA HIS A 126 8.34 -28.58 -26.99
C HIS A 126 8.99 -27.20 -27.16
N ASN A 127 8.64 -26.47 -28.22
CA ASN A 127 9.15 -25.13 -28.47
C ASN A 127 8.22 -24.10 -27.84
N SER A 128 8.76 -23.18 -27.05
CA SER A 128 7.98 -22.10 -26.47
C SER A 128 8.65 -20.74 -26.67
N THR A 129 7.83 -19.71 -26.85
CA THR A 129 8.27 -18.32 -27.03
C THR A 129 7.38 -17.41 -26.19
N ASP A 130 7.99 -16.54 -25.40
CA ASP A 130 7.31 -15.65 -24.49
C ASP A 130 7.46 -14.19 -24.96
N TYR A 131 6.37 -13.40 -24.93
CA TYR A 131 6.34 -11.99 -25.27
C TYR A 131 5.81 -11.18 -24.10
N PHE A 132 6.58 -10.20 -23.61
CA PHE A 132 6.18 -9.27 -22.57
C PHE A 132 5.87 -7.92 -23.21
N LEU A 133 4.61 -7.49 -23.11
CA LEU A 133 4.12 -6.19 -23.57
C LEU A 133 3.73 -5.37 -22.35
N SER A 134 4.55 -4.40 -21.96
CA SER A 134 4.37 -3.58 -20.78
C SER A 134 5.06 -2.22 -20.98
N ASP A 135 4.73 -1.26 -20.15
CA ASP A 135 5.46 0.00 -20.02
C ASP A 135 6.74 -0.11 -19.17
N PHE A 136 6.96 -1.26 -18.51
CA PHE A 136 8.13 -1.56 -17.68
C PHE A 136 8.43 -0.47 -16.65
N GLN A 137 7.47 -0.20 -15.77
CA GLN A 137 7.67 0.73 -14.65
C GLN A 137 8.79 0.27 -13.72
N LYS A 138 9.64 1.23 -13.28
CA LYS A 138 10.77 0.98 -12.38
C LYS A 138 10.33 0.51 -10.98
N SER A 139 9.13 0.89 -10.56
CA SER A 139 8.55 0.52 -9.27
C SER A 139 8.19 -0.97 -9.14
N GLY A 140 7.77 -1.60 -10.25
CA GLY A 140 7.24 -2.97 -10.25
C GLY A 140 8.08 -4.00 -11.01
N PHE A 141 8.99 -3.56 -11.88
CA PHE A 141 9.76 -4.47 -12.73
C PHE A 141 11.12 -4.83 -12.14
N ASN A 142 11.37 -6.13 -12.02
CA ASN A 142 12.66 -6.68 -11.60
C ASN A 142 13.21 -7.63 -12.67
N SER A 143 14.24 -7.19 -13.38
CA SER A 143 14.88 -7.97 -14.46
C SER A 143 15.40 -9.34 -14.05
N HIS A 144 15.83 -9.50 -12.79
CA HIS A 144 16.33 -10.78 -12.28
C HIS A 144 15.24 -11.85 -12.17
N GLU A 145 13.97 -11.47 -12.31
CA GLU A 145 12.84 -12.42 -12.29
C GLU A 145 12.55 -13.03 -13.66
N ILE A 146 13.06 -12.45 -14.74
CA ILE A 146 13.00 -13.07 -16.07
C ILE A 146 14.16 -14.07 -16.19
N THR A 147 13.96 -15.23 -15.62
CA THR A 147 14.83 -16.38 -15.78
C THR A 147 14.13 -17.37 -16.72
N SER A 148 14.43 -17.34 -18.00
CA SER A 148 13.74 -18.24 -18.89
C SER A 148 14.72 -19.10 -19.70
N ASP A 149 14.46 -20.41 -19.68
CA ASP A 149 15.03 -21.36 -20.64
C ASP A 149 14.34 -21.22 -22.01
N THR A 150 13.36 -20.31 -22.12
CA THR A 150 12.56 -20.05 -23.32
C THR A 150 13.00 -18.75 -23.99
N LYS A 151 12.81 -18.67 -25.30
CA LYS A 151 13.06 -17.46 -26.07
C LYS A 151 12.06 -16.38 -25.66
N THR A 152 12.55 -15.27 -25.14
CA THR A 152 11.75 -14.19 -24.58
C THR A 152 11.95 -12.89 -25.34
N TYR A 153 10.85 -12.23 -25.68
CA TYR A 153 10.84 -10.92 -26.33
C TYR A 153 10.24 -9.89 -25.38
N ILE A 154 10.97 -8.80 -25.18
CA ILE A 154 10.57 -7.65 -24.40
C ILE A 154 10.10 -6.54 -25.36
N ILE A 155 8.88 -6.06 -25.18
CA ILE A 155 8.27 -5.03 -26.03
C ILE A 155 7.88 -3.86 -25.14
N PRO A 156 8.78 -2.88 -24.94
CA PRO A 156 8.51 -1.72 -24.12
C PRO A 156 7.53 -0.77 -24.82
N LEU A 157 6.46 -0.43 -24.15
CA LEU A 157 5.47 0.54 -24.61
C LEU A 157 5.76 1.88 -23.92
N THR A 158 6.09 2.89 -24.71
CA THR A 158 6.52 4.18 -24.18
C THR A 158 5.32 5.12 -24.01
N ALA A 159 5.05 5.53 -22.78
CA ALA A 159 4.09 6.59 -22.50
C ALA A 159 4.65 7.95 -22.97
N ALA A 160 3.76 8.83 -23.43
CA ALA A 160 4.08 10.25 -23.50
C ALA A 160 4.35 10.75 -22.07
N GLU A 161 5.17 11.81 -21.92
CA GLU A 161 5.38 12.43 -20.63
C GLU A 161 4.04 12.81 -20.02
N VAL A 162 3.69 12.16 -18.90
CA VAL A 162 2.45 12.40 -18.18
C VAL A 162 2.78 12.95 -16.81
N ASN A 163 2.26 14.13 -16.52
CA ASN A 163 2.25 14.65 -15.16
C ASN A 163 1.13 13.93 -14.40
N ASN A 164 1.44 13.30 -13.29
CA ASN A 164 0.47 12.68 -12.41
C ASN A 164 0.58 13.23 -11.00
N VAL A 165 -0.58 13.46 -10.37
CA VAL A 165 -0.69 13.92 -8.98
C VAL A 165 -1.59 12.95 -8.23
N ALA A 166 -1.09 12.36 -7.16
CA ALA A 166 -1.82 11.36 -6.38
C ALA A 166 -1.98 11.77 -4.92
N ILE A 167 -3.06 11.33 -4.29
CA ILE A 167 -3.23 11.43 -2.84
C ILE A 167 -2.47 10.27 -2.19
N ASP A 168 -1.39 10.58 -1.48
CA ASP A 168 -0.53 9.58 -0.84
C ASP A 168 -1.13 9.04 0.46
N SER A 169 -1.56 9.93 1.34
CA SER A 169 -2.03 9.58 2.68
C SER A 169 -2.84 10.68 3.31
N CYS A 170 -3.61 10.31 4.34
CA CYS A 170 -4.28 11.29 5.19
C CYS A 170 -4.21 10.87 6.67
N TRP A 171 -4.19 11.87 7.57
CA TRP A 171 -4.19 11.66 9.01
C TRP A 171 -4.83 12.84 9.74
N PHE A 172 -5.39 12.56 10.91
CA PHE A 172 -5.94 13.60 11.78
C PHE A 172 -4.90 14.16 12.74
N SER A 173 -4.94 15.46 12.99
CA SER A 173 -4.09 16.11 13.99
C SER A 173 -4.51 15.74 15.43
N ALA A 174 -5.78 15.43 15.67
CA ALA A 174 -6.32 15.04 16.96
C ALA A 174 -6.78 13.57 16.96
N PRO A 175 -6.53 12.82 18.03
CA PRO A 175 -6.87 11.39 18.10
C PRO A 175 -8.33 11.10 18.50
N VAL A 176 -9.13 12.12 18.84
CA VAL A 176 -10.49 11.95 19.37
C VAL A 176 -11.44 12.86 18.62
N PHE A 177 -12.60 12.34 18.26
CA PHE A 177 -13.62 13.02 17.50
C PHE A 177 -14.89 13.19 18.32
N LYS A 178 -15.39 14.42 18.36
CA LYS A 178 -16.62 14.78 19.06
C LYS A 178 -17.53 15.58 18.14
N LYS A 179 -18.84 15.33 18.23
CA LYS A 179 -19.85 16.14 17.54
C LYS A 179 -19.73 17.61 17.93
N GLY A 180 -19.75 18.49 16.92
CA GLY A 180 -19.57 19.92 17.08
C GLY A 180 -18.12 20.40 17.19
N GLN A 181 -17.13 19.48 17.21
CA GLN A 181 -15.72 19.82 17.22
C GLN A 181 -15.21 20.18 15.83
N GLU A 182 -14.40 21.22 15.75
CA GLU A 182 -13.59 21.51 14.58
C GLU A 182 -12.38 20.57 14.57
N VAL A 183 -12.14 19.89 13.44
CA VAL A 183 -11.04 18.97 13.24
C VAL A 183 -10.21 19.35 12.03
N THR A 184 -8.94 19.00 12.10
CA THR A 184 -7.99 19.16 11.01
C THR A 184 -7.59 17.81 10.45
N LEU A 185 -7.95 17.58 9.19
CA LEU A 185 -7.49 16.45 8.39
C LEU A 185 -6.30 16.93 7.56
N ASN A 186 -5.13 16.34 7.78
CA ASN A 186 -3.96 16.57 6.95
C ASN A 186 -3.98 15.57 5.81
N VAL A 187 -3.69 16.05 4.61
CA VAL A 187 -3.65 15.25 3.38
C VAL A 187 -2.31 15.47 2.72
N ARG A 188 -1.59 14.39 2.44
CA ARG A 188 -0.38 14.43 1.64
C ARG A 188 -0.72 14.17 0.19
N VAL A 189 -0.31 15.09 -0.66
CA VAL A 189 -0.47 15.00 -2.12
C VAL A 189 0.92 14.98 -2.73
N HIS A 190 1.18 14.02 -3.61
CA HIS A 190 2.46 13.85 -4.30
C HIS A 190 2.31 14.22 -5.78
N ASN A 191 3.21 15.05 -6.28
CA ASN A 191 3.35 15.36 -7.71
C ASN A 191 4.51 14.53 -8.27
N TYR A 192 4.19 13.58 -9.12
CA TYR A 192 5.16 12.72 -9.80
C TYR A 192 5.65 13.32 -11.14
N GLY A 193 5.08 14.47 -11.54
CA GLY A 193 5.45 15.16 -12.77
C GLY A 193 6.67 16.07 -12.61
N ASP A 194 7.28 16.42 -13.75
CA ASP A 194 8.45 17.29 -13.84
C ASP A 194 8.10 18.80 -13.82
N ALA A 195 6.81 19.14 -13.80
CA ALA A 195 6.30 20.51 -13.70
C ALA A 195 5.68 20.78 -12.33
N GLU A 196 5.80 22.03 -11.86
CA GLU A 196 5.10 22.47 -10.65
C GLU A 196 3.58 22.54 -10.90
N VAL A 197 2.81 22.00 -9.96
CA VAL A 197 1.34 22.08 -9.97
C VAL A 197 0.91 23.20 -9.04
N ILE A 198 0.16 24.17 -9.58
CA ILE A 198 -0.25 25.37 -8.84
C ILE A 198 -1.76 25.33 -8.62
N LYS A 199 -2.18 25.57 -7.37
CA LYS A 199 -3.57 25.66 -6.93
C LYS A 199 -4.43 24.45 -7.29
N LEU A 200 -3.89 23.25 -7.13
CA LEU A 200 -4.68 22.03 -7.28
C LEU A 200 -5.84 22.03 -6.27
N PRO A 201 -7.10 21.95 -6.71
CA PRO A 201 -8.24 21.93 -5.80
C PRO A 201 -8.32 20.57 -5.09
N LEU A 202 -8.38 20.60 -3.77
CA LEU A 202 -8.54 19.44 -2.88
C LEU A 202 -9.90 19.53 -2.19
N LYS A 203 -10.82 18.62 -2.50
CA LYS A 203 -12.17 18.59 -1.96
C LYS A 203 -12.31 17.49 -0.91
N LEU A 204 -12.96 17.79 0.19
CA LEU A 204 -13.30 16.83 1.23
C LEU A 204 -14.80 16.61 1.29
N TYR A 205 -15.20 15.35 1.20
CA TYR A 205 -16.57 14.90 1.41
C TYR A 205 -16.63 14.03 2.67
N ILE A 206 -17.60 14.28 3.54
CA ILE A 206 -17.96 13.41 4.67
C ILE A 206 -19.40 12.98 4.49
N ASN A 207 -19.67 11.69 4.52
CA ASN A 207 -20.99 11.09 4.29
C ASN A 207 -21.64 11.66 3.00
N ASN A 208 -20.86 11.72 1.90
CA ASN A 208 -21.25 12.25 0.59
C ASN A 208 -21.59 13.75 0.56
N THR A 209 -21.32 14.49 1.64
CA THR A 209 -21.55 15.95 1.70
C THR A 209 -20.20 16.67 1.72
N GLN A 210 -20.00 17.64 0.83
CA GLN A 210 -18.78 18.42 0.79
C GLN A 210 -18.65 19.26 2.08
N GLN A 211 -17.54 19.10 2.80
CA GLN A 211 -17.28 19.79 4.07
C GLN A 211 -16.15 20.81 3.98
N ALA A 212 -15.16 20.57 3.12
CA ALA A 212 -14.05 21.49 2.95
C ALA A 212 -13.55 21.52 1.50
N LEU A 213 -12.92 22.64 1.14
CA LEU A 213 -12.21 22.85 -0.11
C LEU A 213 -10.93 23.63 0.20
N ALA A 214 -9.80 23.13 -0.27
CA ALA A 214 -8.52 23.83 -0.19
C ALA A 214 -7.84 23.81 -1.56
N ALA A 215 -6.75 24.55 -1.71
CA ALA A 215 -5.88 24.50 -2.87
C ALA A 215 -4.45 24.29 -2.41
N VAL A 216 -3.73 23.41 -3.10
CA VAL A 216 -2.35 23.06 -2.77
C VAL A 216 -1.42 23.32 -3.94
N ASP A 217 -0.24 23.88 -3.64
CA ASP A 217 0.86 24.05 -4.59
C ASP A 217 1.89 22.95 -4.32
N ILE A 218 2.34 22.25 -5.37
CA ILE A 218 3.22 21.10 -5.24
C ILE A 218 4.34 21.22 -6.28
N LYS A 219 5.57 21.28 -5.80
CA LYS A 219 6.75 21.33 -6.70
C LYS A 219 6.88 20.04 -7.49
N ALA A 220 7.59 20.12 -8.62
CA ALA A 220 7.94 18.96 -9.42
C ALA A 220 8.63 17.88 -8.59
N ASN A 221 8.29 16.60 -8.83
CA ASN A 221 8.87 15.42 -8.16
C ASN A 221 8.90 15.55 -6.62
N SER A 222 7.82 16.10 -6.02
CA SER A 222 7.76 16.41 -4.60
C SER A 222 6.36 16.20 -4.04
N PHE A 223 6.23 16.26 -2.71
CA PHE A 223 4.94 16.23 -2.03
C PHE A 223 4.66 17.53 -1.28
N SER A 224 3.39 17.76 -0.98
CA SER A 224 2.94 18.85 -0.13
C SER A 224 1.84 18.36 0.80
N ASP A 225 1.88 18.83 2.06
CA ASP A 225 0.86 18.52 3.05
C ASP A 225 -0.17 19.66 3.10
N CYS A 226 -1.44 19.35 2.94
CA CYS A 226 -2.55 20.29 2.97
C CYS A 226 -3.45 20.00 4.16
N ALA A 227 -3.80 21.02 4.94
CA ALA A 227 -4.71 20.92 6.08
C ALA A 227 -6.14 21.30 5.67
N LEU A 228 -7.09 20.39 5.86
CA LEU A 228 -8.50 20.58 5.65
C LEU A 228 -9.21 20.72 7.00
N HIS A 229 -9.90 21.84 7.21
CA HIS A 229 -10.63 22.14 8.45
C HIS A 229 -12.12 21.96 8.24
N TYR A 230 -12.79 21.24 9.13
CA TYR A 230 -14.24 21.09 9.11
C TYR A 230 -14.80 20.75 10.49
N THR A 231 -16.11 20.93 10.66
CA THR A 231 -16.79 20.61 11.92
C THR A 231 -17.53 19.29 11.81
N ILE A 232 -17.31 18.40 12.77
CA ILE A 232 -18.02 17.11 12.87
C ILE A 232 -19.50 17.37 13.19
N ARG A 233 -20.40 16.85 12.36
CA ARG A 233 -21.84 17.08 12.50
C ARG A 233 -22.59 15.91 13.12
N ASP A 234 -22.13 14.68 12.88
CA ASP A 234 -22.84 13.47 13.24
C ASP A 234 -21.97 12.56 14.11
N GLU A 235 -22.62 11.71 14.92
CA GLU A 235 -22.01 10.66 15.72
C GLU A 235 -21.96 9.35 14.91
N GLY A 236 -21.15 8.37 15.40
CA GLY A 236 -20.97 7.07 14.78
C GLY A 236 -19.92 7.08 13.67
N THR A 237 -19.98 6.08 12.80
CA THR A 237 -19.02 5.89 11.71
C THR A 237 -19.16 6.98 10.67
N GLN A 238 -18.10 7.74 10.43
CA GLN A 238 -18.01 8.77 9.41
C GLN A 238 -17.18 8.27 8.23
N CYS A 239 -17.75 8.37 7.03
CA CYS A 239 -17.12 7.97 5.79
C CYS A 239 -16.60 9.18 5.04
N GLY A 240 -15.29 9.27 4.86
CA GLY A 240 -14.63 10.38 4.18
C GLY A 240 -14.14 10.00 2.80
N THR A 241 -14.21 10.96 1.87
CA THR A 241 -13.57 10.88 0.55
C THR A 241 -12.88 12.19 0.27
N ILE A 242 -11.59 12.12 -0.04
CA ILE A 242 -10.80 13.24 -0.53
C ILE A 242 -10.74 13.09 -2.05
N GLU A 243 -10.91 14.18 -2.78
CA GLU A 243 -10.94 14.19 -4.24
C GLU A 243 -10.06 15.32 -4.78
N ILE A 244 -9.19 14.96 -5.71
CA ILE A 244 -8.49 15.88 -6.62
C ILE A 244 -9.06 15.67 -8.03
N ASN A 245 -8.58 16.42 -9.00
CA ASN A 245 -8.93 16.21 -10.39
C ASN A 245 -7.67 16.32 -11.21
N ASP A 246 -7.15 15.18 -11.61
CA ASP A 246 -5.99 15.05 -12.47
C ASP A 246 -6.37 14.29 -13.76
N SER A 247 -5.58 14.38 -14.80
CA SER A 247 -5.84 13.75 -16.10
C SER A 247 -4.50 13.55 -16.84
N PRO A 248 -4.28 12.42 -17.48
CA PRO A 248 -5.25 11.37 -17.89
C PRO A 248 -5.45 10.25 -16.86
N ILE A 249 -4.66 10.20 -15.80
CA ILE A 249 -4.72 9.16 -14.79
C ILE A 249 -5.69 9.61 -13.70
N ILE A 250 -6.73 8.83 -13.46
CA ILE A 250 -7.83 9.19 -12.57
C ILE A 250 -8.10 8.18 -11.44
N PHE A 251 -7.38 7.05 -11.41
CA PHE A 251 -7.63 6.00 -10.41
C PHE A 251 -7.20 6.43 -9.01
N ASP A 252 -6.20 7.30 -8.89
CA ASP A 252 -5.62 7.84 -7.67
C ASP A 252 -6.13 9.24 -7.29
N ASP A 253 -7.13 9.74 -8.03
CA ASP A 253 -7.83 11.02 -7.78
C ASP A 253 -8.68 10.99 -6.51
N LYS A 254 -9.07 9.80 -6.01
CA LYS A 254 -9.96 9.64 -4.86
C LYS A 254 -9.30 8.81 -3.79
N PHE A 255 -9.36 9.32 -2.56
CA PHE A 255 -8.84 8.64 -1.38
C PHE A 255 -9.93 8.51 -0.33
N HIS A 256 -10.20 7.29 0.12
CA HIS A 256 -11.26 6.97 1.06
C HIS A 256 -10.70 6.74 2.46
N PHE A 257 -11.39 7.22 3.48
CA PHE A 257 -11.05 6.98 4.87
C PHE A 257 -12.31 6.90 5.74
N VAL A 258 -12.16 6.29 6.90
CA VAL A 258 -13.26 6.12 7.87
C VAL A 258 -12.73 6.46 9.25
N TYR A 259 -13.56 7.10 10.07
CA TYR A 259 -13.27 7.34 11.48
C TYR A 259 -14.55 7.26 12.31
N GLU A 260 -14.41 6.94 13.60
CA GLU A 260 -15.56 6.79 14.51
C GLU A 260 -15.68 8.01 15.42
N VAL A 261 -16.85 8.60 15.47
CA VAL A 261 -17.21 9.69 16.37
C VAL A 261 -17.98 9.10 17.53
N THR A 262 -17.31 8.95 18.67
CA THR A 262 -17.93 8.42 19.88
C THR A 262 -18.50 9.54 20.74
N ALA A 263 -19.66 9.30 21.34
CA ALA A 263 -20.31 10.30 22.18
C ALA A 263 -19.45 10.64 23.41
N ALA A 264 -18.84 9.64 24.04
CA ALA A 264 -17.96 9.82 25.19
C ALA A 264 -17.01 8.61 25.38
N THR A 265 -15.87 8.84 26.03
CA THR A 265 -14.87 7.79 26.34
C THR A 265 -15.27 7.04 27.62
N PRO A 266 -15.46 5.72 27.56
CA PRO A 266 -15.77 4.93 28.76
C PRO A 266 -14.54 4.78 29.66
N ILE A 267 -14.65 5.21 30.94
CA ILE A 267 -13.61 5.13 31.96
C ILE A 267 -14.14 4.39 33.18
N ILE A 268 -13.41 3.40 33.64
CA ILE A 268 -13.69 2.69 34.89
C ILE A 268 -12.64 3.04 35.92
N THR A 269 -13.06 3.41 37.12
CA THR A 269 -12.18 3.53 38.28
C THR A 269 -12.50 2.41 39.27
N ILE A 270 -11.47 1.69 39.73
CA ILE A 270 -11.55 0.65 40.75
C ILE A 270 -10.81 1.16 41.97
N SER A 271 -11.54 1.41 43.06
CA SER A 271 -11.00 1.89 44.35
C SER A 271 -11.09 0.81 45.43
N GLU A 272 -10.24 0.85 46.44
CA GLU A 272 -10.23 -0.14 47.54
C GLU A 272 -11.61 -0.19 48.27
N THR A 273 -12.08 0.95 48.75
CA THR A 273 -13.34 1.01 49.50
C THR A 273 -14.27 2.15 49.11
N LYS A 274 -13.76 3.31 48.77
CA LYS A 274 -14.54 4.52 48.45
C LYS A 274 -14.04 5.17 47.19
N PRO A 275 -14.96 5.68 46.35
CA PRO A 275 -14.61 6.44 45.15
C PRO A 275 -13.78 7.68 45.47
N ASN A 276 -12.84 7.99 44.58
CA ASN A 276 -11.99 9.16 44.69
C ASN A 276 -12.71 10.40 44.15
N ARG A 277 -12.91 11.39 45.01
CA ARG A 277 -13.61 12.64 44.66
C ARG A 277 -12.93 13.43 43.53
N TYR A 278 -11.61 13.34 43.43
CA TYR A 278 -10.86 14.05 42.37
C TYR A 278 -11.03 13.39 41.02
N LEU A 279 -10.98 12.05 40.94
CA LEU A 279 -11.27 11.31 39.72
C LEU A 279 -12.71 11.51 39.27
N LYS A 280 -13.66 11.50 40.22
CA LYS A 280 -15.07 11.83 39.94
C LYS A 280 -15.25 13.26 39.44
N ALA A 281 -14.54 14.23 40.02
CA ALA A 281 -14.57 15.62 39.56
C ALA A 281 -13.96 15.77 38.14
N MET A 282 -12.89 15.03 37.86
CA MET A 282 -12.18 15.08 36.59
C MET A 282 -12.95 14.43 35.45
N TYR A 283 -13.51 13.25 35.66
CA TYR A 283 -14.11 12.44 34.60
C TYR A 283 -15.65 12.35 34.71
N GLY A 284 -16.22 12.44 35.93
CA GLY A 284 -17.64 12.18 36.14
C GLY A 284 -18.57 13.35 35.78
N TYR A 285 -18.05 14.57 35.68
CA TYR A 285 -18.82 15.77 35.31
C TYR A 285 -18.49 16.28 33.90
N ASP A 286 -17.51 15.69 33.24
CA ASP A 286 -17.17 16.04 31.86
C ASP A 286 -17.91 15.15 30.88
N SER A 287 -18.67 15.75 29.97
CA SER A 287 -19.42 15.05 28.92
C SER A 287 -18.56 14.29 27.91
N LEU A 288 -17.23 14.45 27.98
CA LEU A 288 -16.27 13.68 27.20
C LEU A 288 -16.15 12.23 27.65
N PHE A 289 -16.66 11.92 28.87
CA PHE A 289 -16.44 10.62 29.49
C PHE A 289 -17.74 9.98 29.97
N VAL A 290 -17.83 8.66 29.84
CA VAL A 290 -18.80 7.82 30.55
C VAL A 290 -18.04 7.21 31.72
N TYR A 291 -18.19 7.84 32.92
CA TYR A 291 -17.42 7.48 34.08
C TYR A 291 -18.15 6.49 34.98
N THR A 292 -17.53 5.34 35.23
CA THR A 292 -18.07 4.28 36.08
C THR A 292 -17.14 4.04 37.26
N GLU A 293 -17.72 3.99 38.47
CA GLU A 293 -17.02 3.71 39.71
C GLU A 293 -17.30 2.29 40.18
N MET A 294 -16.23 1.56 40.52
CA MET A 294 -16.29 0.23 41.13
C MET A 294 -15.46 0.19 42.41
N THR A 295 -15.82 -0.69 43.30
CA THR A 295 -14.98 -1.05 44.46
C THR A 295 -14.38 -2.43 44.24
N LYS A 296 -13.20 -2.69 44.82
CA LYS A 296 -12.50 -3.97 44.73
C LYS A 296 -13.40 -5.18 45.10
N SER A 297 -14.36 -4.97 46.01
CA SER A 297 -15.31 -6.00 46.42
C SER A 297 -16.47 -6.25 45.44
N LYS A 298 -16.69 -5.33 44.48
CA LYS A 298 -17.84 -5.37 43.53
C LYS A 298 -17.39 -5.02 42.12
N ILE A 299 -16.48 -5.82 41.55
CA ILE A 299 -15.97 -5.62 40.20
C ILE A 299 -16.87 -6.34 39.19
N ASN A 300 -17.27 -5.63 38.17
CA ASN A 300 -17.93 -6.22 36.99
C ASN A 300 -16.95 -6.31 35.84
N TYR A 301 -16.33 -7.47 35.67
CA TYR A 301 -15.33 -7.72 34.60
C TYR A 301 -15.88 -7.61 33.19
N SER A 302 -17.18 -7.82 32.97
CA SER A 302 -17.78 -7.73 31.62
C SER A 302 -17.70 -6.31 31.05
N GLN A 303 -17.69 -5.28 31.91
CA GLN A 303 -17.56 -3.87 31.49
C GLN A 303 -16.14 -3.48 31.08
N PHE A 304 -15.11 -4.26 31.43
CA PHE A 304 -13.73 -3.99 31.00
C PHE A 304 -13.63 -3.96 29.47
N LYS A 305 -14.39 -4.81 28.81
CA LYS A 305 -14.41 -4.90 27.34
C LYS A 305 -14.88 -3.63 26.64
N GLU A 306 -15.74 -2.88 27.29
CA GLU A 306 -16.33 -1.66 26.73
C GLU A 306 -15.56 -0.41 27.16
N SER A 307 -14.59 -0.53 28.11
CA SER A 307 -13.83 0.60 28.61
C SER A 307 -12.58 0.87 27.77
N SER A 308 -12.22 2.14 27.69
CA SER A 308 -10.97 2.60 27.06
C SER A 308 -9.85 2.81 28.08
N LEU A 309 -10.21 3.21 29.30
CA LEU A 309 -9.29 3.45 30.40
C LEU A 309 -9.82 2.78 31.67
N ILE A 310 -8.97 1.98 32.30
CA ILE A 310 -9.18 1.50 33.67
C ILE A 310 -8.19 2.18 34.58
N ILE A 311 -8.69 2.76 35.70
CA ILE A 311 -7.89 3.44 36.70
C ILE A 311 -7.92 2.61 37.97
N LEU A 312 -6.76 2.16 38.45
CA LEU A 312 -6.61 1.52 39.75
C LEU A 312 -6.25 2.58 40.80
N ASP A 313 -7.21 2.92 41.62
CA ASP A 313 -7.06 3.98 42.60
C ASP A 313 -6.77 3.39 43.99
N GLN A 314 -5.51 3.47 44.40
CA GLN A 314 -5.01 3.14 45.74
C GLN A 314 -5.40 1.73 46.21
N LEU A 315 -5.28 0.71 45.32
CA LEU A 315 -5.47 -0.68 45.72
C LEU A 315 -4.25 -1.20 46.47
N THR A 316 -4.48 -1.84 47.64
CA THR A 316 -3.41 -2.41 48.46
C THR A 316 -2.76 -3.64 47.83
N ASP A 317 -3.57 -4.49 47.23
CA ASP A 317 -3.18 -5.68 46.46
C ASP A 317 -4.19 -5.98 45.37
N LEU A 318 -3.90 -6.95 44.50
CA LEU A 318 -4.76 -7.42 43.43
C LEU A 318 -5.12 -8.89 43.65
N SER A 319 -6.34 -9.28 43.26
CA SER A 319 -6.67 -10.70 43.16
C SER A 319 -6.18 -11.27 41.82
N SER A 320 -5.86 -12.56 41.78
CA SER A 320 -5.38 -13.22 40.54
C SER A 320 -6.37 -13.07 39.38
N GLY A 321 -7.68 -13.13 39.64
CA GLY A 321 -8.69 -12.90 38.62
C GLY A 321 -8.68 -11.47 38.06
N LEU A 322 -8.42 -10.46 38.92
CA LEU A 322 -8.28 -9.07 38.48
C LEU A 322 -6.99 -8.88 37.67
N GLU A 323 -5.87 -9.47 38.11
CA GLU A 323 -4.60 -9.42 37.38
C GLU A 323 -4.73 -9.99 35.95
N ASP A 324 -5.36 -11.16 35.81
CA ASP A 324 -5.57 -11.81 34.51
C ASP A 324 -6.45 -10.98 33.56
N GLU A 325 -7.55 -10.41 34.07
CA GLU A 325 -8.44 -9.58 33.25
C GLU A 325 -7.83 -8.23 32.88
N LEU A 326 -7.06 -7.59 33.80
CA LEU A 326 -6.33 -6.36 33.49
C LEU A 326 -5.22 -6.60 32.46
N LYS A 327 -4.53 -7.74 32.54
CA LYS A 327 -3.53 -8.12 31.54
C LYS A 327 -4.15 -8.27 30.16
N LYS A 328 -5.24 -9.03 30.03
CA LYS A 328 -6.00 -9.17 28.77
C LYS A 328 -6.47 -7.83 28.25
N PHE A 329 -6.97 -6.97 29.14
CA PHE A 329 -7.45 -5.63 28.79
C PHE A 329 -6.32 -4.77 28.18
N VAL A 330 -5.14 -4.74 28.79
CA VAL A 330 -4.01 -3.97 28.27
C VAL A 330 -3.46 -4.59 26.98
N GLU A 331 -3.30 -5.89 26.93
CA GLU A 331 -2.81 -6.59 25.72
C GLU A 331 -3.75 -6.38 24.51
N SER A 332 -5.05 -6.23 24.75
CA SER A 332 -6.06 -5.96 23.72
C SER A 332 -6.18 -4.48 23.33
N GLY A 333 -5.36 -3.58 23.89
CA GLY A 333 -5.31 -2.18 23.49
C GLY A 333 -5.84 -1.20 24.52
N GLY A 334 -6.39 -1.66 25.65
CA GLY A 334 -6.86 -0.81 26.73
C GLY A 334 -5.74 -0.05 27.43
N SER A 335 -6.08 1.09 28.02
CA SER A 335 -5.17 1.91 28.82
C SER A 335 -5.39 1.65 30.32
N LEU A 336 -4.30 1.36 31.05
CA LEU A 336 -4.33 1.12 32.49
C LEU A 336 -3.54 2.23 33.20
N LEU A 337 -4.18 2.96 34.14
CA LEU A 337 -3.54 3.97 34.96
C LEU A 337 -3.53 3.50 36.43
N VAL A 338 -2.36 3.51 37.03
CA VAL A 338 -2.17 3.01 38.41
C VAL A 338 -1.75 4.15 39.34
N PHE A 339 -2.54 4.36 40.41
CA PHE A 339 -2.21 5.22 41.55
C PHE A 339 -1.87 4.37 42.76
N PRO A 340 -0.74 4.63 43.44
CA PRO A 340 -0.30 3.82 44.58
C PRO A 340 -1.15 4.05 45.85
N ALA A 341 -1.39 3.00 46.63
CA ALA A 341 -1.97 3.13 47.97
C ALA A 341 -0.89 3.57 48.99
N LYS A 342 -1.33 4.14 50.09
CA LYS A 342 -0.40 4.50 51.21
C LYS A 342 0.38 3.29 51.71
N GLU A 343 -0.30 2.18 51.82
CA GLU A 343 0.27 0.89 52.18
C GLU A 343 0.00 -0.09 51.03
N MET A 344 1.06 -0.55 50.38
CA MET A 344 0.98 -1.47 49.26
C MET A 344 1.70 -2.77 49.55
N ASN A 345 1.17 -3.88 49.05
CA ASN A 345 1.93 -5.12 48.93
C ASN A 345 2.89 -5.01 47.75
N LEU A 346 4.06 -4.41 47.95
CA LEU A 346 5.05 -4.16 46.90
C LEU A 346 5.43 -5.42 46.12
N GLN A 347 5.49 -6.59 46.77
CA GLN A 347 5.84 -7.83 46.10
C GLN A 347 4.74 -8.32 45.16
N ALA A 348 3.47 -8.23 45.55
CA ALA A 348 2.33 -8.57 44.71
C ALA A 348 2.27 -7.63 43.49
N TRP A 349 2.37 -6.33 43.71
CA TRP A 349 2.39 -5.33 42.64
C TRP A 349 3.57 -5.51 41.69
N LYS A 350 4.78 -5.79 42.22
CA LYS A 350 5.94 -6.09 41.42
C LYS A 350 5.70 -7.30 40.49
N ASN A 351 5.13 -8.37 41.03
CA ASN A 351 4.82 -9.56 40.26
C ASN A 351 3.86 -9.24 39.10
N PHE A 352 2.74 -8.55 39.40
CA PHE A 352 1.76 -8.16 38.39
C PHE A 352 2.36 -7.26 37.31
N ILE A 353 3.03 -6.15 37.68
CA ILE A 353 3.58 -5.20 36.72
C ILE A 353 4.68 -5.84 35.87
N ASN A 354 5.47 -6.75 36.43
CA ASN A 354 6.44 -7.52 35.66
C ASN A 354 5.78 -8.41 34.56
N THR A 355 4.57 -8.92 34.79
CA THR A 355 3.85 -9.68 33.76
C THR A 355 3.46 -8.79 32.57
N LEU A 356 3.32 -7.49 32.80
CA LEU A 356 3.08 -6.48 31.77
C LEU A 356 4.37 -5.90 31.18
N GLY A 357 5.51 -6.07 31.84
CA GLY A 357 6.82 -5.55 31.43
C GLY A 357 7.08 -4.10 31.77
N GLY A 358 6.26 -3.49 32.61
CA GLY A 358 6.37 -2.07 33.03
C GLY A 358 7.33 -1.79 34.19
N ASN A 359 7.45 -0.51 34.57
CA ASN A 359 8.18 -0.07 35.74
C ASN A 359 7.34 -0.37 37.01
N PHE A 360 7.90 -0.98 38.02
CA PHE A 360 7.21 -1.34 39.24
C PHE A 360 7.64 -0.47 40.44
N TYR A 361 6.80 -0.40 41.47
CA TYR A 361 7.09 0.31 42.72
C TYR A 361 8.16 -0.42 43.54
N THR A 362 9.13 0.35 44.08
CA THR A 362 10.23 -0.22 44.87
C THR A 362 10.16 0.16 46.36
N SER A 363 10.10 1.46 46.67
CA SER A 363 10.08 1.97 48.05
C SER A 363 9.28 3.25 48.16
N LEU A 364 8.71 3.50 49.33
CA LEU A 364 8.07 4.78 49.66
C LEU A 364 9.15 5.74 50.19
N ASN A 365 9.27 6.90 49.54
CA ASN A 365 10.15 7.98 49.95
C ASN A 365 9.30 9.14 50.52
N SER A 366 9.66 9.60 51.72
CA SER A 366 8.94 10.66 52.44
C SER A 366 9.71 11.99 52.46
N THR A 367 10.65 12.19 51.52
CA THR A 367 11.35 13.45 51.36
C THR A 367 10.51 14.38 50.49
N PRO A 368 10.11 15.57 51.01
CA PRO A 368 9.37 16.53 50.19
C PRO A 368 10.20 17.03 49.01
N LEU A 369 9.63 16.94 47.79
CA LEU A 369 10.25 17.38 46.52
C LEU A 369 9.22 18.15 45.70
N LYS A 370 9.67 19.09 44.86
CA LYS A 370 8.81 19.72 43.88
C LYS A 370 8.82 18.91 42.58
N ILE A 371 7.79 19.13 41.75
CA ILE A 371 7.82 18.69 40.36
C ILE A 371 8.92 19.52 39.68
N GLY A 372 9.90 18.85 39.06
CA GLY A 372 11.08 19.48 38.46
C GLY A 372 10.94 19.70 36.98
N GLU A 373 10.53 18.67 36.24
CA GLU A 373 10.48 18.68 34.78
C GLU A 373 9.15 18.13 34.26
N ILE A 374 8.63 18.78 33.21
CA ILE A 374 7.45 18.38 32.48
C ILE A 374 7.87 18.20 31.02
N ASN A 375 7.60 17.02 30.44
CA ASN A 375 7.84 16.77 29.02
C ASN A 375 6.74 17.41 28.18
N LEU A 376 6.95 18.64 27.71
CA LEU A 376 6.00 19.39 26.89
C LEU A 376 5.85 18.80 25.47
N GLU A 377 6.81 18.00 25.00
CA GLU A 377 6.74 17.29 23.71
C GLU A 377 5.84 16.04 23.80
N SER A 378 5.57 15.59 25.02
CA SER A 378 4.65 14.48 25.25
C SER A 378 3.25 14.80 24.72
N ILE A 379 2.65 13.82 24.04
CA ILE A 379 1.27 13.96 23.53
C ILE A 379 0.25 14.30 24.63
N TYR A 380 0.57 14.02 25.89
CA TYR A 380 -0.29 14.29 27.04
C TYR A 380 -0.23 15.74 27.52
N PHE A 381 0.76 16.52 27.07
CA PHE A 381 0.86 17.96 27.31
C PHE A 381 0.74 18.82 26.05
N LYS A 382 0.98 18.23 24.88
CA LYS A 382 0.91 18.92 23.60
C LYS A 382 -0.46 19.57 23.46
N ASP A 383 -0.50 20.80 22.99
CA ASP A 383 -1.70 21.62 22.78
C ASP A 383 -2.38 22.16 24.08
N ALA A 384 -1.98 21.72 25.27
CA ALA A 384 -2.55 22.19 26.53
C ALA A 384 -1.79 23.37 27.15
N ILE A 385 -0.51 23.53 26.85
CA ILE A 385 0.34 24.59 27.40
C ILE A 385 1.08 25.27 26.25
N GLN A 386 0.68 26.50 25.90
CA GLN A 386 1.27 27.23 24.78
C GLN A 386 2.66 27.83 25.06
N LYS A 387 3.01 28.12 26.30
CA LYS A 387 4.35 28.55 26.76
C LYS A 387 4.53 28.30 28.23
N GLN A 388 5.67 27.79 28.64
CA GLN A 388 6.08 27.77 30.03
C GLN A 388 6.39 29.22 30.45
N ASN A 389 5.49 29.85 31.23
CA ASN A 389 5.80 31.10 31.89
C ASN A 389 6.85 30.84 32.99
N GLU A 390 7.90 31.63 33.02
CA GLU A 390 9.09 31.47 33.87
C GLU A 390 8.82 31.44 35.39
N LYS A 391 7.57 31.56 35.84
CA LYS A 391 7.17 31.58 37.26
C LYS A 391 5.92 30.78 37.54
N VAL A 392 5.90 29.52 37.13
CA VAL A 392 4.85 28.60 37.62
C VAL A 392 5.30 28.03 38.93
N ASP A 393 4.50 28.24 40.00
CA ASP A 393 4.75 27.59 41.28
C ASP A 393 4.49 26.09 41.12
N MET A 394 5.55 25.30 41.22
CA MET A 394 5.48 23.85 41.02
C MET A 394 4.93 23.19 42.29
N PRO A 395 3.98 22.24 42.15
CA PRO A 395 3.40 21.56 43.29
C PRO A 395 4.44 20.75 44.05
N THR A 396 4.21 20.59 45.38
CA THR A 396 5.06 19.85 46.28
C THR A 396 4.52 18.44 46.50
N VAL A 397 5.38 17.46 46.32
CA VAL A 397 5.14 16.04 46.61
C VAL A 397 5.82 15.72 47.96
N THR A 398 5.03 15.36 48.95
CA THR A 398 5.55 15.06 50.33
C THR A 398 5.97 13.61 50.45
N ASN A 399 5.23 12.71 49.83
CA ASN A 399 5.51 11.27 49.77
C ASN A 399 5.38 10.80 48.35
N HIS A 400 6.23 9.90 47.90
CA HIS A 400 6.13 9.28 46.60
C HIS A 400 6.72 7.88 46.60
N TYR A 401 6.21 7.01 45.74
CA TYR A 401 6.85 5.72 45.47
C TYR A 401 7.92 5.86 44.41
N GLU A 402 9.06 5.28 44.63
CA GLU A 402 10.11 5.17 43.61
C GLU A 402 9.71 4.11 42.59
N LEU A 403 9.80 4.48 41.31
CA LEU A 403 9.59 3.57 40.19
C LEU A 403 10.91 2.94 39.74
N SER A 404 10.92 1.63 39.51
CA SER A 404 12.13 0.91 39.09
C SER A 404 12.67 1.48 37.77
N ALA A 405 14.00 1.58 37.63
CA ALA A 405 14.64 1.87 36.35
C ALA A 405 14.63 0.65 35.41
N GLN A 406 14.36 -0.54 35.93
CA GLN A 406 14.30 -1.79 35.18
C GLN A 406 12.87 -2.02 34.70
N SER A 407 12.68 -2.05 33.37
CA SER A 407 11.46 -2.48 32.70
C SER A 407 11.82 -3.28 31.47
N ALA A 408 11.00 -4.26 31.09
CA ALA A 408 11.18 -5.01 29.85
C ALA A 408 10.84 -4.15 28.62
N VAL A 409 9.99 -3.13 28.82
CA VAL A 409 9.54 -2.21 27.77
C VAL A 409 10.01 -0.80 28.11
N PRO A 410 10.56 -0.02 27.15
CA PRO A 410 10.91 1.38 27.38
C PRO A 410 9.69 2.20 27.78
N ALA A 411 9.82 3.01 28.84
CA ALA A 411 8.78 3.90 29.30
C ALA A 411 9.14 5.36 28.99
N GLU A 412 8.21 6.10 28.41
CA GLU A 412 8.28 7.56 28.31
C GLU A 412 8.00 8.16 29.71
N ILE A 413 8.81 9.11 30.10
CA ILE A 413 8.59 9.86 31.35
C ILE A 413 7.87 11.16 30.99
N ILE A 414 6.63 11.29 31.47
CA ILE A 414 5.77 12.46 31.23
C ILE A 414 6.12 13.58 32.19
N MET A 415 6.41 13.24 33.48
CA MET A 415 6.79 14.18 34.54
C MET A 415 7.89 13.61 35.42
N ARG A 416 8.77 14.48 35.92
CA ARG A 416 9.84 14.15 36.90
C ARG A 416 9.77 15.03 38.12
N LEU A 417 10.28 14.51 39.21
CA LEU A 417 10.59 15.30 40.43
C LEU A 417 11.94 16.03 40.25
N GLU A 418 12.24 17.01 41.12
CA GLU A 418 13.50 17.78 41.11
C GLU A 418 14.76 16.90 41.25
N ASN A 419 14.65 15.73 41.83
CA ASN A 419 15.74 14.74 41.92
C ASN A 419 15.84 13.83 40.68
N ASN A 420 15.16 14.16 39.57
CA ASN A 420 15.04 13.38 38.33
C ASN A 420 14.27 12.05 38.47
N ALA A 421 13.69 11.74 39.62
CA ALA A 421 12.85 10.55 39.77
C ALA A 421 11.58 10.66 38.92
N PRO A 422 11.14 9.58 38.23
CA PRO A 422 9.90 9.59 37.47
C PRO A 422 8.68 9.80 38.37
N LEU A 423 7.80 10.75 38.03
CA LEU A 423 6.54 11.00 38.72
C LEU A 423 5.35 10.37 37.99
N LEU A 424 5.31 10.52 36.70
CA LEU A 424 4.29 9.92 35.80
C LEU A 424 4.98 9.36 34.57
N THR A 425 4.73 8.09 34.28
CA THR A 425 5.32 7.39 33.13
C THR A 425 4.25 6.71 32.32
N VAL A 426 4.57 6.42 31.03
CA VAL A 426 3.76 5.58 30.16
C VAL A 426 4.64 4.57 29.43
N ALA A 427 4.21 3.32 29.39
CA ALA A 427 4.83 2.25 28.62
C ALA A 427 3.80 1.66 27.64
N GLN A 428 4.23 1.40 26.40
CA GLN A 428 3.40 0.73 25.42
C GLN A 428 3.49 -0.78 25.63
N ILE A 429 2.40 -1.43 26.03
CA ILE A 429 2.33 -2.87 26.30
C ILE A 429 1.46 -3.54 25.25
N GLY A 430 2.08 -4.21 24.28
CA GLY A 430 1.33 -4.71 23.12
C GLY A 430 0.64 -3.56 22.38
N LYS A 431 -0.67 -3.62 22.26
CA LYS A 431 -1.49 -2.53 21.68
C LYS A 431 -1.95 -1.51 22.72
N GLY A 432 -1.93 -1.85 24.01
CA GLY A 432 -2.39 -0.99 25.10
C GLY A 432 -1.27 -0.20 25.77
N ARG A 433 -1.64 0.56 26.80
CA ARG A 433 -0.73 1.46 27.53
C ARG A 433 -0.83 1.26 29.03
N LEU A 434 0.31 1.26 29.68
CA LEU A 434 0.41 1.24 31.14
C LEU A 434 0.96 2.59 31.59
N PHE A 435 0.15 3.31 32.37
CA PHE A 435 0.54 4.55 33.06
C PHE A 435 0.81 4.26 34.54
N MET A 436 1.98 4.66 34.99
CA MET A 436 2.37 4.51 36.40
C MET A 436 2.59 5.88 37.02
N SER A 437 1.82 6.20 38.07
CA SER A 437 2.01 7.40 38.87
C SER A 437 2.77 7.05 40.16
N ALA A 438 3.76 7.84 40.48
CA ALA A 438 4.49 7.71 41.78
C ALA A 438 3.69 8.22 42.99
N VAL A 439 2.59 8.95 42.74
CA VAL A 439 1.71 9.56 43.75
C VAL A 439 0.25 9.29 43.41
N ALA A 440 -0.62 9.32 44.41
CA ALA A 440 -2.06 9.29 44.21
C ALA A 440 -2.69 10.67 44.42
N LEU A 441 -3.98 10.77 44.08
CA LEU A 441 -4.79 11.98 44.27
C LEU A 441 -5.30 12.07 45.71
N ASP A 442 -4.38 12.24 46.67
CA ASP A 442 -4.64 12.27 48.12
C ASP A 442 -3.65 13.21 48.83
N ASP A 443 -4.09 13.87 49.90
CA ASP A 443 -3.28 14.82 50.70
C ASP A 443 -2.02 14.19 51.31
N PHE A 444 -1.99 12.87 51.48
CA PHE A 444 -0.80 12.14 51.94
C PHE A 444 0.39 12.32 51.01
N TYR A 445 0.15 12.40 49.70
CA TYR A 445 1.20 12.55 48.70
C TYR A 445 1.60 14.00 48.42
N GLY A 446 0.95 14.99 49.06
CA GLY A 446 1.22 16.41 48.87
C GLY A 446 0.07 17.15 48.19
N ASP A 447 0.37 18.25 47.47
CA ASP A 447 -0.64 19.13 46.87
C ASP A 447 -0.77 18.98 45.33
N ALA A 448 -0.01 18.09 44.73
CA ALA A 448 -0.01 17.90 43.27
C ALA A 448 -1.42 17.66 42.69
N HIS A 449 -2.28 16.93 43.40
CA HIS A 449 -3.65 16.63 43.03
C HIS A 449 -4.58 17.84 42.96
N ARG A 450 -4.16 19.00 43.48
CA ARG A 450 -4.91 20.28 43.45
C ARG A 450 -4.37 21.23 42.38
N HIS A 451 -3.32 20.84 41.69
CA HIS A 451 -2.63 21.70 40.74
C HIS A 451 -2.97 21.35 39.28
N ALA A 452 -3.25 22.38 38.45
CA ALA A 452 -3.62 22.20 37.06
C ALA A 452 -2.56 21.42 36.23
N LEU A 453 -1.27 21.59 36.56
CA LEU A 453 -0.18 20.89 35.85
C LEU A 453 -0.24 19.36 36.02
N PHE A 454 -0.80 18.86 37.14
CA PHE A 454 -1.00 17.44 37.32
C PHE A 454 -2.34 16.95 36.75
N PHE A 455 -3.34 17.83 36.75
CA PHE A 455 -4.66 17.55 36.19
C PHE A 455 -4.60 17.35 34.66
N VAL A 456 -3.91 18.24 33.93
CA VAL A 456 -3.85 18.25 32.47
C VAL A 456 -3.42 16.92 31.86
N PRO A 457 -2.28 16.31 32.24
CA PRO A 457 -1.88 15.03 31.65
C PRO A 457 -2.86 13.90 32.01
N LEU A 458 -3.43 13.87 33.21
CA LEU A 458 -4.41 12.85 33.58
C LEU A 458 -5.69 12.95 32.76
N HIS A 459 -6.21 14.16 32.55
CA HIS A 459 -7.37 14.40 31.72
C HIS A 459 -7.09 13.98 30.26
N ASN A 460 -5.91 14.33 29.71
CA ASN A 460 -5.50 13.94 28.38
C ASN A 460 -5.26 12.42 28.25
N ILE A 461 -4.85 11.73 29.30
CA ILE A 461 -4.80 10.26 29.34
C ILE A 461 -6.21 9.70 29.09
N GLY A 462 -7.24 10.23 29.74
CA GLY A 462 -8.63 9.84 29.49
C GLY A 462 -9.05 10.06 28.05
N ILE A 463 -8.78 11.24 27.50
CA ILE A 463 -9.11 11.57 26.10
C ILE A 463 -8.37 10.63 25.12
N LYS A 464 -7.06 10.45 25.32
CA LYS A 464 -6.19 9.71 24.37
C LYS A 464 -6.18 8.19 24.63
N SER A 465 -6.97 7.69 25.57
CA SER A 465 -7.13 6.26 25.82
C SER A 465 -8.03 5.56 24.80
N GLN A 466 -8.80 6.31 24.01
CA GLN A 466 -9.61 5.73 22.94
C GLN A 466 -8.73 4.97 21.94
N ILE A 467 -9.12 3.75 21.64
CA ILE A 467 -8.53 2.97 20.53
C ILE A 467 -9.20 3.44 19.27
N GLN A 468 -8.43 3.95 18.32
CA GLN A 468 -8.90 4.26 16.99
C GLN A 468 -8.55 3.12 16.04
N ASP A 469 -9.53 2.66 15.29
CA ASP A 469 -9.30 1.75 14.18
C ASP A 469 -8.48 2.47 13.10
N LYS A 470 -7.77 1.69 12.29
CA LYS A 470 -7.01 2.19 11.14
C LYS A 470 -7.97 2.91 10.18
N PRO A 471 -7.69 4.16 9.77
CA PRO A 471 -8.65 4.94 8.98
C PRO A 471 -8.85 4.40 7.56
N TYR A 472 -7.88 3.70 6.99
CA TYR A 472 -7.97 3.12 5.64
C TYR A 472 -7.00 1.96 5.47
N ASN A 473 -7.20 1.17 4.43
CA ASN A 473 -6.33 0.08 3.99
C ASN A 473 -5.86 0.35 2.56
N ILE A 474 -4.68 -0.15 2.22
CA ILE A 474 -4.14 -0.15 0.86
C ILE A 474 -4.27 -1.55 0.27
N ILE A 475 -4.96 -1.66 -0.86
CA ILE A 475 -5.18 -2.90 -1.59
C ILE A 475 -3.83 -3.51 -1.97
N GLY A 476 -3.69 -4.82 -1.79
CA GLY A 476 -2.45 -5.55 -2.08
C GLY A 476 -1.38 -5.48 -0.98
N ARG A 477 -1.36 -4.41 -0.17
CA ARG A 477 -0.41 -4.23 0.94
C ARG A 477 -1.00 -4.64 2.30
N ASP A 478 -2.21 -4.19 2.59
CA ASP A 478 -2.89 -4.43 3.85
C ASP A 478 -3.85 -5.63 3.70
N ASN A 479 -3.40 -6.80 4.14
CA ASN A 479 -4.14 -8.05 4.00
C ASN A 479 -5.06 -8.37 5.18
N GLU A 480 -4.89 -7.66 6.30
CA GLU A 480 -5.71 -7.85 7.51
C GLU A 480 -6.01 -6.52 8.19
N GLN A 481 -7.14 -6.47 8.88
CA GLN A 481 -7.48 -5.40 9.82
C GLN A 481 -8.07 -6.00 11.08
N THR A 482 -7.69 -5.44 12.23
CA THR A 482 -8.30 -5.77 13.52
C THR A 482 -9.42 -4.78 13.79
N ILE A 483 -10.59 -5.27 14.16
CA ILE A 483 -11.70 -4.46 14.65
C ILE A 483 -11.95 -4.78 16.12
N SER A 484 -12.29 -3.76 16.92
CA SER A 484 -12.76 -3.94 18.28
C SER A 484 -14.06 -4.72 18.27
N ASN A 485 -14.21 -5.67 19.20
CA ASN A 485 -15.38 -6.58 19.19
C ASN A 485 -16.69 -5.82 19.41
N LYS A 486 -17.34 -5.51 18.31
CA LYS A 486 -18.76 -5.11 18.26
C LYS A 486 -19.65 -6.31 17.90
N LEU A 487 -19.11 -7.56 17.97
CA LEU A 487 -19.83 -8.77 17.59
C LEU A 487 -20.95 -9.07 18.58
N HIS A 488 -22.16 -9.25 18.07
CA HIS A 488 -23.32 -9.66 18.88
C HIS A 488 -23.34 -11.18 19.15
N SER A 489 -22.64 -11.97 18.30
CA SER A 489 -22.50 -13.42 18.41
C SER A 489 -21.16 -13.86 17.82
N THR A 490 -20.53 -14.89 18.39
CA THR A 490 -19.26 -15.44 17.87
C THR A 490 -19.45 -16.38 16.68
N ASP A 491 -20.67 -16.84 16.44
CA ASP A 491 -20.99 -17.89 15.47
C ASP A 491 -21.48 -17.34 14.11
N ASP A 492 -21.81 -16.06 14.03
CA ASP A 492 -22.27 -15.44 12.79
C ASP A 492 -21.10 -15.09 11.84
N VAL A 493 -21.30 -15.37 10.57
CA VAL A 493 -20.35 -15.08 9.51
C VAL A 493 -20.36 -13.59 9.22
N LEU A 494 -19.16 -12.99 9.17
CA LEU A 494 -19.00 -11.61 8.72
C LEU A 494 -19.02 -11.55 7.20
N THR A 495 -19.65 -10.51 6.67
CA THR A 495 -19.71 -10.23 5.24
C THR A 495 -19.20 -8.82 4.98
N LEU A 496 -18.39 -8.66 3.97
CA LEU A 496 -17.92 -7.36 3.51
C LEU A 496 -18.62 -7.01 2.20
N LYS A 497 -19.30 -5.86 2.16
CA LYS A 497 -20.15 -5.43 1.03
C LYS A 497 -19.74 -4.04 0.55
N SER A 498 -19.44 -3.93 -0.75
CA SER A 498 -19.13 -2.64 -1.38
C SER A 498 -20.33 -1.71 -1.37
N GLN A 499 -20.11 -0.42 -1.02
CA GLN A 499 -21.17 0.60 -1.10
C GLN A 499 -21.47 1.04 -2.54
N LYS A 500 -20.51 0.80 -3.48
CA LYS A 500 -20.67 1.21 -4.90
C LYS A 500 -21.29 0.13 -5.78
N GLY A 501 -21.18 -1.14 -5.44
CA GLY A 501 -21.49 -2.22 -6.35
C GLY A 501 -22.15 -3.43 -5.70
N ALA A 502 -22.28 -4.49 -6.50
CA ALA A 502 -22.84 -5.78 -6.07
C ALA A 502 -21.80 -6.69 -5.40
N GLU A 503 -20.57 -6.22 -5.21
CA GLU A 503 -19.52 -7.02 -4.60
C GLU A 503 -19.80 -7.27 -3.13
N GLU A 504 -19.95 -8.54 -2.81
CA GLU A 504 -20.17 -9.03 -1.46
C GLU A 504 -19.37 -10.32 -1.28
N PHE A 505 -18.54 -10.38 -0.25
CA PHE A 505 -17.73 -11.57 0.02
C PHE A 505 -17.55 -11.81 1.52
N ILE A 506 -17.19 -13.04 1.86
CA ILE A 506 -16.94 -13.48 3.23
C ILE A 506 -15.45 -13.41 3.48
N PRO A 507 -14.95 -12.43 4.27
CA PRO A 507 -13.54 -12.36 4.62
C PRO A 507 -13.16 -13.47 5.60
N GLY A 508 -11.91 -13.89 5.59
CA GLY A 508 -11.39 -14.72 6.67
C GLY A 508 -11.52 -14.00 8.01
N GLN A 509 -11.89 -14.72 9.07
CA GLN A 509 -12.04 -14.12 10.39
C GLN A 509 -11.41 -14.97 11.49
N LYS A 510 -10.81 -14.31 12.47
CA LYS A 510 -10.24 -14.94 13.67
C LYS A 510 -10.49 -14.07 14.88
N SER A 511 -11.35 -14.51 15.78
CA SER A 511 -11.62 -13.81 17.04
C SER A 511 -10.63 -14.24 18.13
N VAL A 512 -10.00 -13.28 18.78
CA VAL A 512 -9.07 -13.47 19.91
C VAL A 512 -9.41 -12.48 21.01
N GLY A 513 -9.99 -12.95 22.09
CA GLY A 513 -10.43 -12.09 23.18
C GLY A 513 -11.50 -11.08 22.74
N ASN A 514 -11.16 -9.81 22.82
CA ASN A 514 -12.05 -8.68 22.45
C ASN A 514 -11.87 -8.16 21.03
N GLU A 515 -11.02 -8.77 20.23
CA GLU A 515 -10.72 -8.34 18.89
C GLU A 515 -11.10 -9.42 17.88
N THR A 516 -11.56 -8.99 16.72
CA THR A 516 -11.68 -9.86 15.55
C THR A 516 -10.74 -9.36 14.47
N ARG A 517 -9.84 -10.23 14.04
CA ARG A 517 -9.00 -10.01 12.87
C ARG A 517 -9.75 -10.47 11.64
N ILE A 518 -9.82 -9.60 10.67
CA ILE A 518 -10.45 -9.82 9.37
C ILE A 518 -9.35 -9.93 8.34
N PHE A 519 -9.37 -10.99 7.52
CA PHE A 519 -8.38 -11.23 6.47
C PHE A 519 -9.05 -11.07 5.11
N PHE A 520 -8.51 -10.18 4.29
CA PHE A 520 -9.11 -9.84 2.99
C PHE A 520 -8.70 -10.78 1.85
N HIS A 521 -7.58 -11.51 1.99
CA HIS A 521 -7.08 -12.52 1.03
C HIS A 521 -7.14 -12.10 -0.44
N SER A 522 -6.80 -10.85 -0.75
CA SER A 522 -6.89 -10.26 -2.10
C SER A 522 -8.30 -10.28 -2.74
N GLN A 523 -9.36 -10.39 -1.93
CA GLN A 523 -10.74 -10.36 -2.41
C GLN A 523 -11.23 -8.94 -2.72
N VAL A 524 -10.64 -7.92 -2.05
CA VAL A 524 -10.92 -6.51 -2.34
C VAL A 524 -10.06 -6.09 -3.52
N THR A 525 -10.71 -5.82 -4.65
CA THR A 525 -10.04 -5.42 -5.90
C THR A 525 -10.29 -3.97 -6.27
N GLU A 526 -11.35 -3.34 -5.77
CA GLU A 526 -11.69 -1.95 -6.06
C GLU A 526 -11.53 -1.04 -4.86
N ALA A 527 -11.02 0.18 -5.09
CA ALA A 527 -10.97 1.21 -4.06
C ALA A 527 -12.37 1.75 -3.74
N GLY A 528 -12.66 1.91 -2.45
CA GLY A 528 -13.97 2.37 -2.01
C GLY A 528 -14.24 2.11 -0.55
N LEU A 529 -15.49 2.30 -0.20
CA LEU A 529 -16.04 2.06 1.13
C LEU A 529 -16.81 0.74 1.14
N TYR A 530 -16.53 -0.09 2.13
CA TYR A 530 -17.11 -1.42 2.28
C TYR A 530 -17.76 -1.54 3.67
N ASP A 531 -19.02 -1.90 3.70
CA ASP A 531 -19.74 -2.15 4.94
C ASP A 531 -19.44 -3.55 5.45
N LEU A 532 -18.96 -3.64 6.69
CA LEU A 532 -18.78 -4.89 7.40
C LEU A 532 -20.08 -5.24 8.11
N LEU A 533 -20.68 -6.36 7.72
CA LEU A 533 -21.99 -6.82 8.19
C LEU A 533 -21.84 -8.10 9.00
N GLN A 534 -22.68 -8.24 10.03
CA GLN A 534 -22.96 -9.50 10.73
C GLN A 534 -24.42 -9.86 10.48
N GLY A 535 -24.67 -10.77 9.55
CA GLY A 535 -26.00 -10.97 9.00
C GLY A 535 -26.55 -9.70 8.35
N SER A 536 -27.62 -9.12 8.89
CA SER A 536 -28.19 -7.84 8.42
C SER A 536 -27.72 -6.62 9.21
N ILE A 537 -26.90 -6.80 10.25
CA ILE A 537 -26.46 -5.72 11.13
C ILE A 537 -25.12 -5.16 10.63
N LYS A 538 -25.08 -3.87 10.36
CA LYS A 538 -23.85 -3.17 10.02
C LYS A 538 -23.02 -2.93 11.30
N LEU A 539 -21.81 -3.45 11.33
CA LEU A 539 -20.88 -3.27 12.44
C LEU A 539 -20.03 -2.00 12.29
N THR A 540 -19.46 -1.82 11.11
CA THR A 540 -18.62 -0.66 10.76
C THR A 540 -18.48 -0.55 9.25
N THR A 541 -17.80 0.49 8.78
CA THR A 541 -17.35 0.61 7.39
C THR A 541 -15.82 0.56 7.36
N LEU A 542 -15.26 -0.07 6.35
CA LEU A 542 -13.82 -0.10 6.06
C LEU A 542 -13.55 0.67 4.78
N ALA A 543 -12.45 1.40 4.74
CA ALA A 543 -12.01 2.11 3.54
C ALA A 543 -10.82 1.39 2.91
N PHE A 544 -10.83 1.28 1.58
CA PHE A 544 -9.77 0.71 0.79
C PHE A 544 -9.35 1.68 -0.31
N ASN A 545 -8.05 1.83 -0.51
CA ASN A 545 -7.46 2.67 -1.55
C ASN A 545 -6.45 1.86 -2.36
N TYR A 546 -6.16 2.30 -3.58
CA TYR A 546 -5.07 1.75 -4.37
C TYR A 546 -3.72 2.18 -3.80
N GLY A 547 -2.67 1.38 -4.06
CA GLY A 547 -1.29 1.78 -3.77
C GLY A 547 -0.80 2.82 -4.77
N ASN A 548 0.27 3.53 -4.39
CA ASN A 548 0.86 4.59 -5.25
C ASN A 548 1.98 4.04 -6.15
N GLU A 549 2.16 2.73 -6.18
CA GLU A 549 3.20 2.08 -6.99
C GLU A 549 3.03 2.38 -8.48
N GLU A 550 1.77 2.43 -8.94
CA GLU A 550 1.39 2.73 -10.33
C GLU A 550 1.29 4.23 -10.63
N SER A 551 1.31 5.09 -9.60
CA SER A 551 1.21 6.55 -9.76
C SER A 551 2.53 7.19 -10.17
N ALA A 552 3.66 6.54 -9.88
CA ALA A 552 5.02 7.07 -10.05
C ALA A 552 5.56 6.92 -11.47
N LEU A 553 4.84 6.92 -12.51
CA LEU A 553 5.09 6.87 -13.96
C LEU A 553 6.58 6.93 -14.41
N SER A 554 7.44 6.21 -13.73
CA SER A 554 8.88 6.13 -14.01
C SER A 554 9.17 4.82 -14.74
N TYR A 555 9.58 4.90 -15.98
CA TYR A 555 9.77 3.77 -16.88
C TYR A 555 11.24 3.48 -17.17
N PHE A 556 11.56 2.23 -17.53
CA PHE A 556 12.84 1.91 -18.15
C PHE A 556 12.79 2.31 -19.62
N SER A 557 13.81 3.02 -20.09
CA SER A 557 13.95 3.27 -21.52
C SER A 557 14.29 1.99 -22.29
N GLN A 558 14.11 2.00 -23.60
CA GLN A 558 14.52 0.87 -24.44
C GLN A 558 16.02 0.57 -24.28
N ASP A 559 16.86 1.61 -24.22
CA ASP A 559 18.30 1.48 -24.04
C ASP A 559 18.65 0.86 -22.68
N ASP A 560 17.94 1.27 -21.59
CA ASP A 560 18.10 0.67 -20.25
C ASP A 560 17.78 -0.83 -20.27
N LEU A 561 16.69 -1.23 -20.94
CA LEU A 561 16.29 -2.63 -21.07
C LEU A 561 17.28 -3.43 -21.93
N GLU A 562 17.78 -2.86 -23.03
CA GLU A 562 18.80 -3.50 -23.87
C GLU A 562 20.12 -3.69 -23.10
N GLU A 563 20.54 -2.71 -22.28
CA GLU A 563 21.73 -2.84 -21.43
C GLU A 563 21.52 -3.87 -20.32
N MET A 564 20.34 -3.90 -19.71
CA MET A 564 19.96 -4.81 -18.63
C MET A 564 19.99 -6.29 -19.07
N PHE A 565 19.54 -6.58 -20.29
CA PHE A 565 19.53 -7.93 -20.84
C PHE A 565 20.74 -8.25 -21.74
N LYS A 566 21.73 -7.37 -21.78
CA LYS A 566 22.96 -7.57 -22.56
C LYS A 566 23.73 -8.80 -22.06
N GLY A 567 23.88 -9.79 -22.94
CA GLY A 567 24.55 -11.07 -22.60
C GLY A 567 23.60 -12.22 -22.26
N SER A 568 22.30 -12.00 -22.34
CA SER A 568 21.29 -13.06 -22.25
C SER A 568 20.95 -13.55 -23.66
N ASP A 569 21.40 -14.75 -24.03
CA ASP A 569 21.22 -15.29 -25.39
C ASP A 569 19.74 -15.53 -25.77
N ASN A 570 18.87 -15.66 -24.77
CA ASN A 570 17.45 -16.00 -24.96
C ASN A 570 16.50 -14.80 -24.86
N ILE A 571 17.00 -13.60 -24.51
CA ILE A 571 16.16 -12.41 -24.33
C ILE A 571 16.49 -11.37 -25.42
N THR A 572 15.46 -10.87 -26.11
CA THR A 572 15.60 -9.85 -27.14
C THR A 572 14.63 -8.71 -26.89
N VAL A 573 15.13 -7.48 -26.83
CA VAL A 573 14.28 -6.28 -26.75
C VAL A 573 13.90 -5.86 -28.15
N LEU A 574 12.59 -5.71 -28.40
CA LEU A 574 12.04 -5.23 -29.66
C LEU A 574 11.64 -3.75 -29.54
N ASN A 575 11.62 -3.05 -30.67
CA ASN A 575 11.17 -1.64 -30.65
C ASN A 575 9.63 -1.57 -30.57
N GLY A 576 9.11 -1.40 -29.35
CA GLY A 576 7.67 -1.29 -29.07
C GLY A 576 7.06 0.07 -29.47
N ALA A 577 7.86 1.12 -29.69
CA ALA A 577 7.39 2.42 -30.17
C ALA A 577 7.13 2.43 -31.71
N ALA A 578 7.50 1.34 -32.43
CA ALA A 578 7.19 1.24 -33.86
C ALA A 578 5.68 1.04 -34.05
N ARG A 579 5.09 1.73 -35.05
CA ARG A 579 3.66 1.56 -35.40
C ARG A 579 3.26 0.12 -35.69
N THR A 580 4.20 -0.71 -36.14
CA THR A 580 4.00 -2.14 -36.35
C THR A 580 5.27 -2.90 -36.01
N ILE A 581 5.13 -3.96 -35.25
CA ILE A 581 6.22 -4.89 -34.88
C ILE A 581 6.22 -6.13 -35.81
N ALA A 582 5.22 -6.28 -36.67
CA ALA A 582 5.09 -7.43 -37.57
C ALA A 582 6.34 -7.74 -38.40
N PRO A 583 7.08 -6.76 -38.95
CA PRO A 583 8.32 -7.05 -39.70
C PRO A 583 9.41 -7.62 -38.78
N GLN A 584 9.53 -7.10 -37.57
CA GLN A 584 10.53 -7.54 -36.58
C GLN A 584 10.26 -8.99 -36.17
N ILE A 585 9.00 -9.32 -35.87
CA ILE A 585 8.59 -10.68 -35.54
C ILE A 585 8.81 -11.63 -36.69
N LYS A 586 8.42 -11.22 -37.92
CA LYS A 586 8.59 -12.05 -39.12
C LYS A 586 10.06 -12.35 -39.42
N GLU A 587 10.96 -11.41 -39.18
CA GLU A 587 12.41 -11.65 -39.33
C GLU A 587 12.91 -12.69 -38.32
N GLN A 588 12.35 -12.67 -37.09
CA GLN A 588 12.71 -13.61 -36.02
C GLN A 588 12.11 -15.02 -36.20
N THR A 589 10.88 -15.12 -36.72
CA THR A 589 10.15 -16.39 -36.88
C THR A 589 10.44 -17.08 -38.19
N SER A 590 10.56 -16.34 -39.32
CA SER A 590 10.68 -16.91 -40.65
C SER A 590 12.13 -17.08 -41.16
N GLY A 591 13.13 -16.61 -40.37
CA GLY A 591 14.53 -16.61 -40.78
C GLY A 591 14.87 -15.49 -41.79
N ARG A 592 16.17 -15.37 -42.09
CA ARG A 592 16.68 -14.28 -42.92
C ARG A 592 16.41 -14.53 -44.40
N GLN A 593 15.60 -13.71 -45.04
CA GLN A 593 15.31 -13.79 -46.48
C GLN A 593 16.50 -13.32 -47.31
N LEU A 594 16.95 -14.14 -48.25
CA LEU A 594 18.15 -13.87 -49.04
C LEU A 594 17.87 -13.18 -50.39
N TRP A 595 16.61 -12.94 -50.77
CA TRP A 595 16.25 -12.39 -52.06
C TRP A 595 16.90 -11.04 -52.38
N ARG A 596 17.13 -10.18 -51.38
CA ARG A 596 17.80 -8.88 -51.55
C ARG A 596 19.24 -9.04 -52.05
N TYR A 597 19.96 -10.03 -51.54
CA TYR A 597 21.33 -10.31 -51.97
C TYR A 597 21.37 -10.85 -53.40
N PHE A 598 20.41 -11.68 -53.79
CA PHE A 598 20.32 -12.19 -55.17
C PHE A 598 19.93 -11.10 -56.15
N ILE A 599 19.08 -10.13 -55.80
CA ILE A 599 18.83 -8.95 -56.65
C ILE A 599 20.11 -8.11 -56.80
N LEU A 600 20.87 -7.91 -55.72
CA LEU A 600 22.15 -7.19 -55.77
C LEU A 600 23.16 -7.89 -56.70
N ILE A 601 23.26 -9.21 -56.62
CA ILE A 601 24.11 -10.03 -57.50
C ILE A 601 23.66 -9.89 -58.95
N ALA A 602 22.37 -9.94 -59.23
CA ALA A 602 21.83 -9.74 -60.59
C ALA A 602 22.20 -8.36 -61.15
N LEU A 603 22.08 -7.32 -60.33
CA LEU A 603 22.38 -5.93 -60.69
C LEU A 603 23.90 -5.73 -60.94
N ILE A 604 24.75 -6.33 -60.11
CA ILE A 604 26.20 -6.33 -60.30
C ILE A 604 26.57 -7.08 -61.61
N ALA A 605 25.95 -8.24 -61.87
CA ALA A 605 26.21 -9.01 -63.09
C ALA A 605 25.85 -8.21 -64.37
N ILE A 606 24.73 -7.49 -64.37
CA ILE A 606 24.32 -6.60 -65.46
C ILE A 606 25.30 -5.44 -65.63
N LEU A 607 25.71 -4.80 -64.55
CA LEU A 607 26.71 -3.72 -64.58
C LEU A 607 28.06 -4.20 -65.11
N CYS A 608 28.50 -5.37 -64.70
CA CYS A 608 29.73 -5.98 -65.20
C CYS A 608 29.59 -6.30 -66.73
N GLU A 609 28.43 -6.78 -67.17
CA GLU A 609 28.19 -7.02 -68.59
C GLU A 609 28.29 -5.72 -69.42
N ILE A 610 27.64 -4.66 -68.95
CA ILE A 610 27.71 -3.34 -69.60
C ILE A 610 29.15 -2.84 -69.67
N ALA A 611 29.90 -2.98 -68.57
CA ALA A 611 31.32 -2.59 -68.49
C ALA A 611 32.16 -3.40 -69.51
N VAL A 612 32.01 -4.72 -69.56
CA VAL A 612 32.72 -5.58 -70.50
C VAL A 612 32.38 -5.21 -71.94
N LEU A 613 31.12 -5.02 -72.30
CA LEU A 613 30.71 -4.59 -73.63
C LEU A 613 31.25 -3.22 -73.96
N ARG A 614 31.32 -2.28 -73.09
CA ARG A 614 31.81 -0.92 -73.29
C ARG A 614 33.34 -0.84 -73.43
N PHE A 615 34.06 -1.60 -72.61
CA PHE A 615 35.54 -1.53 -72.62
C PHE A 615 36.18 -2.57 -73.60
N TRP A 616 35.57 -3.74 -73.80
CA TRP A 616 36.12 -4.76 -74.71
C TRP A 616 35.65 -4.55 -76.14
N GLY A 617 34.46 -4.00 -76.35
CA GLY A 617 33.98 -3.62 -77.74
C GLY A 617 34.86 -2.57 -78.40
N ARG A 618 35.39 -1.62 -77.60
CA ARG A 618 36.33 -0.60 -78.13
C ARG A 618 37.70 -1.15 -78.54
N LYS A 619 38.16 -2.31 -78.05
CA LYS A 619 39.43 -2.93 -78.45
C LYS A 619 39.32 -3.69 -79.79
N ILE A 620 38.16 -4.10 -80.24
CA ILE A 620 37.98 -4.81 -81.52
C ILE A 620 37.91 -3.85 -82.68
N GLU A 621 37.41 -2.62 -82.56
CA GLU A 621 37.41 -1.62 -83.66
C GLU A 621 38.78 -1.01 -83.94
N SER A 622 39.74 -1.02 -82.98
CA SER A 622 41.09 -0.47 -83.18
C SER A 622 42.05 -1.42 -83.92
N ASN A 623 41.69 -2.73 -84.17
CA ASN A 623 42.55 -3.69 -84.84
C ASN A 623 42.15 -3.99 -86.31
N THR A 624 41.07 -3.38 -86.84
CA THR A 624 40.64 -3.55 -88.22
C THR A 624 41.08 -2.42 -89.14
N THR A 625 41.69 -1.33 -88.61
CA THR A 625 42.10 -0.17 -89.48
C THR A 625 43.60 -0.17 -89.85
N ASN A 626 44.36 -1.24 -89.56
CA ASN A 626 45.81 -1.31 -89.86
C ASN A 626 46.14 -2.49 -90.82
N ARG A 627 45.25 -2.80 -91.79
CA ARG A 627 45.56 -3.63 -92.98
C ARG A 627 44.83 -3.09 -94.21
N GLN A 628 45.34 -2.00 -94.75
CA GLN A 628 45.38 -1.71 -96.18
C GLN A 628 46.68 -1.00 -96.54
#